data_6c7ca907b16b6da6e6bfbdf568c6ed9d
#
_entry.id   6c7ca907b16b6da6e6bfbdf568c6ed9d
#
_cell.length_a   1.000
_cell.length_b   1.000
_cell.length_c   1.000
_cell.angle_alpha   90.00
_cell.angle_beta   90.00
_cell.angle_gamma   90.00
#
_symmetry.space_group_name_H-M   'P 1'
#
loop_
_entity.id
_entity.type
_entity.pdbx_description
1 polymer ?
#
loop_
_entity_poly.entity_id
_entity_poly.type
_entity_poly.pdbx_seq_one_letter_code
_entity_poly.pdbx_strand_id
1 'polypeptide(L)'
;MTAFRPFDRKTPYLLPPSVEEWLPEDHLARFIVEVGDELDVSRLANAYTGRGSAAYHPSLLLSLLVYGYVTGVFSSRKIERATYDSVAFRYLAAGNHPDHDTLATFRRRFLGELSELFVQVLTMAKEMKLLKLGTVSLDGTKVHANASRHSALSHGHIEKIEVHLK
;
A
#
# COMPACT_ATOMS: atom_id res chain seq x y z
N MET A 1 -42.19 7.71 -19.57
CA MET A 1 -41.78 7.97 -18.17
C MET A 1 -40.62 7.05 -17.83
N THR A 2 -39.50 7.59 -17.37
CA THR A 2 -38.35 6.79 -16.95
C THR A 2 -38.64 6.24 -15.56
N ALA A 3 -38.74 4.92 -15.38
CA ALA A 3 -38.91 4.29 -14.09
C ALA A 3 -37.55 4.20 -13.39
N PHE A 4 -37.42 4.81 -12.22
CA PHE A 4 -36.25 4.69 -11.36
C PHE A 4 -36.38 3.46 -10.47
N ARG A 5 -35.25 2.82 -10.14
CA ARG A 5 -35.24 1.72 -9.17
C ARG A 5 -35.53 2.27 -7.77
N PRO A 6 -36.39 1.61 -6.97
CA PRO A 6 -36.56 2.00 -5.58
C PRO A 6 -35.24 1.84 -4.82
N PHE A 7 -34.96 2.73 -3.88
CA PHE A 7 -33.80 2.62 -3.00
C PHE A 7 -34.20 2.96 -1.57
N ASP A 8 -33.68 2.21 -0.63
CA ASP A 8 -33.83 2.49 0.80
C ASP A 8 -32.45 2.36 1.48
N ARG A 9 -32.02 3.43 2.14
CA ARG A 9 -30.73 3.47 2.87
C ARG A 9 -30.82 2.90 4.28
N LYS A 10 -32.02 2.61 4.75
CA LYS A 10 -32.29 2.14 6.12
C LYS A 10 -32.72 0.68 6.17
N THR A 11 -32.74 0.00 5.04
CA THR A 11 -33.07 -1.42 4.99
C THR A 11 -32.11 -2.22 5.87
N PRO A 12 -32.57 -2.84 6.96
CA PRO A 12 -31.70 -3.68 7.78
C PRO A 12 -31.44 -5.00 7.08
N TYR A 13 -30.21 -5.47 7.16
CA TYR A 13 -29.90 -6.85 6.75
C TYR A 13 -30.32 -7.82 7.86
N LEU A 14 -31.02 -8.88 7.49
CA LEU A 14 -31.42 -9.93 8.43
C LEU A 14 -30.20 -10.68 9.00
N LEU A 15 -29.20 -10.89 8.16
CA LEU A 15 -27.85 -11.36 8.52
C LEU A 15 -26.86 -10.38 7.89
N PRO A 16 -25.88 -9.84 8.65
CA PRO A 16 -24.86 -9.00 8.05
C PRO A 16 -24.02 -9.83 7.08
N PRO A 17 -23.92 -9.42 5.79
CA PRO A 17 -23.09 -10.14 4.83
C PRO A 17 -21.64 -10.08 5.25
N SER A 18 -20.87 -11.13 4.94
CA SER A 18 -19.43 -11.13 5.08
C SER A 18 -18.81 -10.06 4.18
N VAL A 19 -17.71 -9.43 4.63
CA VAL A 19 -16.94 -8.50 3.79
C VAL A 19 -16.44 -9.21 2.52
N GLU A 20 -16.20 -10.50 2.62
CA GLU A 20 -15.82 -11.36 1.52
C GLU A 20 -16.88 -11.44 0.42
N GLU A 21 -18.17 -11.50 0.77
CA GLU A 21 -19.29 -11.56 -0.18
C GLU A 21 -19.45 -10.25 -0.97
N TRP A 22 -18.97 -9.13 -0.44
CA TRP A 22 -19.04 -7.84 -1.11
C TRP A 22 -17.94 -7.61 -2.14
N LEU A 23 -16.89 -8.45 -2.12
CA LEU A 23 -15.74 -8.30 -2.97
C LEU A 23 -15.84 -9.29 -4.15
N PRO A 24 -15.76 -8.82 -5.41
CA PRO A 24 -15.74 -9.71 -6.59
C PRO A 24 -14.64 -10.78 -6.47
N GLU A 25 -14.89 -11.97 -7.08
CA GLU A 25 -13.95 -13.10 -7.02
C GLU A 25 -12.59 -12.77 -7.67
N ASP A 26 -12.58 -11.96 -8.73
CA ASP A 26 -11.41 -11.53 -9.49
C ASP A 26 -10.76 -10.24 -8.93
N HIS A 27 -11.18 -9.79 -7.74
CA HIS A 27 -10.69 -8.52 -7.20
C HIS A 27 -9.25 -8.64 -6.72
N LEU A 28 -8.42 -7.61 -7.04
CA LEU A 28 -7.00 -7.56 -6.68
C LEU A 28 -6.71 -7.80 -5.19
N ALA A 29 -7.60 -7.38 -4.29
CA ALA A 29 -7.41 -7.59 -2.85
C ALA A 29 -7.44 -9.08 -2.46
N ARG A 30 -8.22 -9.93 -3.16
CA ARG A 30 -8.22 -11.39 -2.94
C ARG A 30 -6.87 -11.99 -3.31
N PHE A 31 -6.39 -11.63 -4.49
CA PHE A 31 -5.06 -12.05 -4.94
C PHE A 31 -3.95 -11.65 -3.93
N ILE A 32 -4.00 -10.42 -3.40
CA ILE A 32 -2.99 -9.96 -2.43
C ILE A 32 -3.07 -10.75 -1.13
N VAL A 33 -4.25 -11.17 -0.67
CA VAL A 33 -4.38 -12.03 0.52
C VAL A 33 -3.81 -13.41 0.22
N GLU A 34 -4.19 -14.04 -0.87
CA GLU A 34 -3.69 -15.37 -1.28
C GLU A 34 -2.16 -15.38 -1.37
N VAL A 35 -1.57 -14.42 -2.07
CA VAL A 35 -0.11 -14.28 -2.15
C VAL A 35 0.50 -13.98 -0.79
N GLY A 36 -0.13 -13.10 0.00
CA GLY A 36 0.34 -12.73 1.33
C GLY A 36 0.39 -13.91 2.31
N ASP A 37 -0.50 -14.88 2.14
CA ASP A 37 -0.54 -16.11 2.95
C ASP A 37 0.52 -17.13 2.50
N GLU A 38 0.96 -17.09 1.24
CA GLU A 38 2.04 -17.94 0.70
C GLU A 38 3.45 -17.37 0.98
N LEU A 39 3.56 -16.07 1.26
CA LEU A 39 4.85 -15.44 1.53
C LEU A 39 5.44 -15.85 2.88
N ASP A 40 6.74 -16.15 2.91
CA ASP A 40 7.46 -16.38 4.17
C ASP A 40 7.69 -15.08 4.93
N VAL A 41 6.78 -14.78 5.83
CA VAL A 41 6.88 -13.64 6.75
C VAL A 41 7.49 -13.98 8.11
N SER A 42 8.11 -15.17 8.26
CA SER A 42 8.67 -15.67 9.54
C SER A 42 9.68 -14.70 10.14
N ARG A 43 10.54 -14.07 9.30
CA ARG A 43 11.52 -13.07 9.76
C ARG A 43 10.84 -11.88 10.43
N LEU A 44 9.73 -11.42 9.84
CA LEU A 44 8.95 -10.30 10.37
C LEU A 44 8.26 -10.71 11.67
N ALA A 45 7.65 -11.90 11.70
CA ALA A 45 6.93 -12.42 12.86
C ALA A 45 7.88 -12.63 14.06
N ASN A 46 9.05 -13.24 13.85
CA ASN A 46 10.05 -13.51 14.88
C ASN A 46 10.68 -12.24 15.49
N ALA A 47 10.56 -11.10 14.81
CA ALA A 47 11.02 -9.81 15.33
C ALA A 47 10.12 -9.25 16.45
N TYR A 48 8.93 -9.84 16.68
CA TYR A 48 8.05 -9.46 17.77
C TYR A 48 8.33 -10.30 19.00
N THR A 49 8.63 -9.64 20.12
CA THR A 49 9.06 -10.32 21.37
C THR A 49 7.90 -10.83 22.23
N GLY A 50 6.66 -10.66 21.79
CA GLY A 50 5.47 -11.07 22.55
C GLY A 50 5.21 -10.25 23.81
N ARG A 51 5.85 -9.10 23.99
CA ARG A 51 5.64 -8.20 25.12
C ARG A 51 4.74 -7.03 24.70
N GLY A 52 3.80 -6.63 25.56
CA GLY A 52 2.86 -5.52 25.32
C GLY A 52 1.51 -6.01 24.81
N SER A 53 0.75 -5.13 24.15
CA SER A 53 -0.53 -5.47 23.51
C SER A 53 -0.34 -6.42 22.32
N ALA A 54 -1.39 -7.17 21.99
CA ALA A 54 -1.37 -8.06 20.82
C ALA A 54 -1.06 -7.27 19.55
N ALA A 55 0.01 -7.68 18.85
CA ALA A 55 0.40 -7.06 17.59
C ALA A 55 -0.43 -7.63 16.43
N TYR A 56 -0.65 -6.81 15.40
CA TYR A 56 -1.21 -7.29 14.14
C TYR A 56 -0.23 -8.22 13.44
N HIS A 57 -0.76 -9.26 12.79
CA HIS A 57 0.08 -10.18 12.04
C HIS A 57 0.81 -9.46 10.90
N PRO A 58 2.11 -9.74 10.64
CA PRO A 58 2.87 -9.09 9.57
C PRO A 58 2.25 -9.20 8.18
N SER A 59 1.66 -10.36 7.83
CA SER A 59 1.01 -10.53 6.52
C SER A 59 -0.17 -9.57 6.33
N LEU A 60 -0.95 -9.29 7.37
CA LEU A 60 -2.05 -8.33 7.32
C LEU A 60 -1.53 -6.91 7.04
N LEU A 61 -0.50 -6.47 7.75
CA LEU A 61 0.09 -5.14 7.55
C LEU A 61 0.77 -5.02 6.18
N LEU A 62 1.45 -6.10 5.72
CA LEU A 62 2.03 -6.19 4.40
C LEU A 62 0.98 -6.06 3.31
N SER A 63 -0.11 -6.83 3.39
CA SER A 63 -1.20 -6.80 2.41
C SER A 63 -1.83 -5.41 2.29
N LEU A 64 -2.04 -4.71 3.41
CA LEU A 64 -2.53 -3.33 3.42
C LEU A 64 -1.57 -2.36 2.73
N LEU A 65 -0.26 -2.49 2.96
CA LEU A 65 0.75 -1.64 2.33
C LEU A 65 0.87 -1.94 0.83
N VAL A 66 0.92 -3.22 0.44
CA VAL A 66 1.01 -3.63 -0.97
C VAL A 66 -0.19 -3.12 -1.74
N TYR A 67 -1.41 -3.38 -1.26
CA TYR A 67 -2.63 -2.91 -1.90
C TYR A 67 -2.71 -1.39 -1.96
N GLY A 68 -2.33 -0.72 -0.87
CA GLY A 68 -2.26 0.74 -0.83
C GLY A 68 -1.33 1.29 -1.92
N TYR A 69 -0.14 0.73 -2.09
CA TYR A 69 0.81 1.18 -3.10
C TYR A 69 0.33 0.92 -4.52
N VAL A 70 -0.22 -0.25 -4.79
CA VAL A 70 -0.76 -0.59 -6.12
C VAL A 70 -1.95 0.30 -6.50
N THR A 71 -2.77 0.70 -5.52
CA THR A 71 -3.95 1.57 -5.72
C THR A 71 -3.67 3.07 -5.54
N GLY A 72 -2.40 3.47 -5.31
CA GLY A 72 -2.00 4.88 -5.16
C GLY A 72 -2.26 5.47 -3.77
N VAL A 73 -2.52 4.64 -2.76
CA VAL A 73 -2.75 5.07 -1.37
C VAL A 73 -1.47 4.89 -0.55
N PHE A 74 -0.53 5.84 -0.66
CA PHE A 74 0.82 5.72 -0.04
C PHE A 74 0.89 6.15 1.43
N SER A 75 -0.06 6.97 1.90
CA SER A 75 -0.03 7.51 3.25
C SER A 75 -0.62 6.54 4.26
N SER A 76 0.10 6.25 5.36
CA SER A 76 -0.38 5.40 6.44
C SER A 76 -1.71 5.89 7.02
N ARG A 77 -1.91 7.20 7.15
CA ARG A 77 -3.18 7.79 7.61
C ARG A 77 -4.32 7.55 6.61
N LYS A 78 -4.02 7.60 5.30
CA LYS A 78 -5.03 7.27 4.28
C LYS A 78 -5.35 5.78 4.28
N ILE A 79 -4.36 4.91 4.50
CA ILE A 79 -4.59 3.46 4.62
C ILE A 79 -5.46 3.16 5.85
N GLU A 80 -5.12 3.71 7.03
CA GLU A 80 -5.95 3.58 8.23
C GLU A 80 -7.40 3.99 7.94
N ARG A 81 -7.62 5.18 7.40
CA ARG A 81 -8.96 5.64 7.05
C ARG A 81 -9.66 4.71 6.05
N ALA A 82 -8.94 4.21 5.06
CA ALA A 82 -9.49 3.32 4.05
C ALA A 82 -9.98 1.98 4.64
N THR A 83 -9.43 1.51 5.77
CA THR A 83 -9.94 0.31 6.45
C THR A 83 -11.37 0.50 6.99
N TYR A 84 -11.81 1.74 7.18
CA TYR A 84 -13.20 2.07 7.56
C TYR A 84 -14.10 2.32 6.34
N ASP A 85 -13.55 2.98 5.31
CA ASP A 85 -14.33 3.54 4.20
C ASP A 85 -14.40 2.61 2.98
N SER A 86 -13.44 1.69 2.81
CA SER A 86 -13.31 0.83 1.64
C SER A 86 -13.49 -0.65 1.97
N VAL A 87 -14.37 -1.32 1.23
CA VAL A 87 -14.60 -2.77 1.37
C VAL A 87 -13.31 -3.56 1.15
N ALA A 88 -12.51 -3.20 0.14
CA ALA A 88 -11.26 -3.89 -0.16
C ALA A 88 -10.23 -3.77 0.98
N PHE A 89 -10.03 -2.57 1.53
CA PHE A 89 -9.14 -2.39 2.68
C PHE A 89 -9.65 -3.07 3.95
N ARG A 90 -10.98 -3.09 4.16
CA ARG A 90 -11.60 -3.82 5.26
C ARG A 90 -11.41 -5.33 5.13
N TYR A 91 -11.50 -5.86 3.91
CA TYR A 91 -11.24 -7.26 3.61
C TYR A 91 -9.78 -7.63 3.93
N LEU A 92 -8.80 -6.87 3.41
CA LEU A 92 -7.38 -7.05 3.67
C LEU A 92 -7.03 -6.97 5.16
N ALA A 93 -7.71 -6.09 5.89
CA ALA A 93 -7.53 -5.93 7.33
C ALA A 93 -8.29 -6.97 8.17
N ALA A 94 -9.01 -7.90 7.55
CA ALA A 94 -9.89 -8.87 8.24
C ALA A 94 -10.79 -8.18 9.28
N GLY A 95 -11.39 -7.03 8.92
CA GLY A 95 -12.22 -6.24 9.81
C GLY A 95 -11.48 -5.47 10.92
N ASN A 96 -10.15 -5.52 10.95
CA ASN A 96 -9.32 -4.73 11.87
C ASN A 96 -9.03 -3.34 11.31
N HIS A 97 -8.57 -2.44 12.21
CA HIS A 97 -8.24 -1.05 11.85
C HIS A 97 -6.87 -0.67 12.45
N PRO A 98 -5.75 -1.17 11.87
CA PRO A 98 -4.43 -0.76 12.33
C PRO A 98 -4.27 0.75 12.18
N ASP A 99 -3.81 1.41 13.25
CA ASP A 99 -3.56 2.84 13.24
C ASP A 99 -2.36 3.20 12.35
N HIS A 100 -2.29 4.46 11.97
CA HIS A 100 -1.25 4.96 11.07
C HIS A 100 0.16 4.88 11.66
N ASP A 101 0.31 4.93 12.98
CA ASP A 101 1.60 4.80 13.64
C ASP A 101 2.10 3.36 13.61
N THR A 102 1.21 2.39 13.78
CA THR A 102 1.49 0.95 13.60
C THR A 102 1.97 0.68 12.17
N LEU A 103 1.22 1.16 11.15
CA LEU A 103 1.59 1.01 9.75
C LEU A 103 2.92 1.69 9.41
N ALA A 104 3.13 2.92 9.89
CA ALA A 104 4.35 3.66 9.65
C ALA A 104 5.57 3.03 10.35
N THR A 105 5.39 2.53 11.57
CA THR A 105 6.45 1.85 12.32
C THR A 105 6.82 0.52 11.69
N PHE A 106 5.84 -0.27 11.28
CA PHE A 106 6.05 -1.52 10.56
C PHE A 106 6.85 -1.28 9.27
N ARG A 107 6.44 -0.30 8.44
CA ARG A 107 7.14 0.05 7.21
C ARG A 107 8.59 0.50 7.46
N ARG A 108 8.84 1.32 8.48
CA ARG A 108 10.21 1.77 8.80
C ARG A 108 11.09 0.65 9.32
N ARG A 109 10.53 -0.21 10.15
CA ARG A 109 11.25 -1.31 10.79
C ARG A 109 11.71 -2.37 9.79
N PHE A 110 10.87 -2.66 8.82
CA PHE A 110 11.04 -3.77 7.88
C PHE A 110 11.18 -3.30 6.42
N LEU A 111 11.77 -2.13 6.20
CA LEU A 111 11.84 -1.54 4.85
C LEU A 111 12.58 -2.41 3.84
N GLY A 112 13.66 -3.08 4.25
CA GLY A 112 14.44 -3.98 3.40
C GLY A 112 13.63 -5.21 3.00
N GLU A 113 13.11 -5.90 3.98
CA GLU A 113 12.31 -7.11 3.81
C GLU A 113 11.03 -6.83 3.01
N LEU A 114 10.37 -5.71 3.29
CA LEU A 114 9.19 -5.28 2.54
C LEU A 114 9.49 -5.02 1.07
N SER A 115 10.67 -4.47 0.75
CA SER A 115 11.08 -4.24 -0.64
C SER A 115 11.27 -5.55 -1.39
N GLU A 116 11.88 -6.55 -0.77
CA GLU A 116 12.06 -7.89 -1.34
C GLU A 116 10.71 -8.60 -1.55
N LEU A 117 9.84 -8.59 -0.54
CA LEU A 117 8.52 -9.18 -0.60
C LEU A 117 7.63 -8.49 -1.65
N PHE A 118 7.73 -7.16 -1.77
CA PHE A 118 6.99 -6.41 -2.78
C PHE A 118 7.37 -6.80 -4.20
N VAL A 119 8.67 -7.00 -4.47
CA VAL A 119 9.15 -7.50 -5.76
C VAL A 119 8.61 -8.90 -6.06
N GLN A 120 8.56 -9.79 -5.05
CA GLN A 120 7.97 -11.12 -5.22
C GLN A 120 6.49 -11.04 -5.60
N VAL A 121 5.69 -10.24 -4.88
CA VAL A 121 4.27 -10.01 -5.19
C VAL A 121 4.08 -9.50 -6.62
N LEU A 122 4.89 -8.52 -7.05
CA LEU A 122 4.80 -7.99 -8.42
C LEU A 122 5.19 -9.04 -9.47
N THR A 123 6.16 -9.89 -9.17
CA THR A 123 6.58 -10.97 -10.07
C THR A 123 5.47 -12.00 -10.23
N MET A 124 4.87 -12.44 -9.14
CA MET A 124 3.73 -13.38 -9.15
C MET A 124 2.52 -12.79 -9.89
N ALA A 125 2.18 -11.53 -9.62
CA ALA A 125 1.10 -10.83 -10.30
C ALA A 125 1.34 -10.69 -11.83
N LYS A 126 2.61 -10.53 -12.24
CA LYS A 126 3.00 -10.51 -13.66
C LYS A 126 2.83 -11.89 -14.30
N GLU A 127 3.29 -12.96 -13.65
CA GLU A 127 3.16 -14.34 -14.12
C GLU A 127 1.68 -14.73 -14.29
N MET A 128 0.83 -14.32 -13.37
CA MET A 128 -0.61 -14.51 -13.41
C MET A 128 -1.34 -13.57 -14.39
N LYS A 129 -0.61 -12.71 -15.12
CA LYS A 129 -1.15 -11.71 -16.07
C LYS A 129 -2.14 -10.70 -15.45
N LEU A 130 -2.10 -10.52 -14.15
CA LEU A 130 -2.92 -9.55 -13.42
C LEU A 130 -2.34 -8.13 -13.53
N LEU A 131 -1.02 -8.00 -13.73
CA LEU A 131 -0.35 -6.72 -13.98
C LEU A 131 -0.20 -6.51 -15.50
N LYS A 132 -0.94 -5.55 -16.03
CA LYS A 132 -0.62 -4.93 -17.32
C LYS A 132 0.45 -3.87 -17.07
N LEU A 133 1.73 -4.26 -17.16
CA LEU A 133 2.81 -3.28 -17.17
C LEU A 133 2.67 -2.48 -18.46
N GLY A 134 2.20 -1.24 -18.34
CA GLY A 134 2.30 -0.26 -19.40
C GLY A 134 3.78 0.01 -19.69
N THR A 135 4.07 0.63 -20.83
CA THR A 135 5.44 1.06 -21.18
C THR A 135 5.94 2.01 -20.10
N VAL A 136 6.89 1.56 -19.28
CA VAL A 136 7.60 2.44 -18.35
C VAL A 136 8.53 3.29 -19.19
N SER A 137 8.14 4.50 -19.53
CA SER A 137 9.03 5.50 -20.08
C SER A 137 9.88 6.03 -18.92
N LEU A 138 11.13 5.62 -18.83
CA LEU A 138 12.16 6.28 -18.05
C LEU A 138 12.57 7.54 -18.80
N ASP A 139 11.65 8.49 -18.89
CA ASP A 139 12.01 9.86 -19.22
C ASP A 139 12.70 10.44 -17.98
N GLY A 140 13.85 11.10 -18.20
CA GLY A 140 14.61 11.77 -17.15
C GLY A 140 13.83 12.93 -16.52
N THR A 141 12.66 12.62 -16.00
CA THR A 141 11.79 13.56 -15.30
C THR A 141 12.58 14.05 -14.09
N LYS A 142 13.00 15.30 -14.14
CA LYS A 142 13.52 16.00 -12.96
C LYS A 142 12.47 15.88 -11.89
N VAL A 143 12.68 14.99 -10.91
CA VAL A 143 11.91 14.98 -9.68
C VAL A 143 12.22 16.33 -9.06
N HIS A 144 11.27 17.25 -9.11
CA HIS A 144 11.34 18.46 -8.31
C HIS A 144 11.20 18.03 -6.85
N ALA A 145 12.34 17.59 -6.26
CA ALA A 145 12.47 17.66 -4.82
C ALA A 145 12.13 19.11 -4.45
N ASN A 146 11.50 19.31 -3.30
CA ASN A 146 11.02 20.59 -2.79
C ASN A 146 12.20 21.53 -2.44
N ALA A 147 13.23 21.55 -3.30
CA ALA A 147 14.36 22.46 -3.24
C ALA A 147 13.91 23.79 -3.85
N SER A 148 13.94 24.82 -3.05
CA SER A 148 13.69 26.18 -3.49
C SER A 148 14.52 26.46 -4.76
N ARG A 149 13.93 27.11 -5.77
CA ARG A 149 14.60 27.49 -7.03
C ARG A 149 15.93 28.23 -6.82
N HIS A 150 16.11 28.86 -5.64
CA HIS A 150 17.28 29.65 -5.26
C HIS A 150 18.43 28.80 -4.67
N SER A 151 18.21 27.54 -4.33
CA SER A 151 19.24 26.64 -3.78
C SER A 151 19.74 25.57 -4.77
N ALA A 152 19.21 25.54 -5.99
CA ALA A 152 19.70 24.67 -7.04
C ALA A 152 20.90 25.31 -7.76
N LEU A 153 22.10 24.87 -7.41
CA LEU A 153 23.31 25.26 -8.12
C LEU A 153 23.41 24.42 -9.40
N SER A 154 23.45 25.09 -10.55
CA SER A 154 23.76 24.42 -11.82
C SER A 154 25.26 24.08 -11.88
N HIS A 155 25.64 23.02 -12.63
CA HIS A 155 27.04 22.59 -12.79
C HIS A 155 27.96 23.75 -13.20
N GLY A 156 27.53 24.59 -14.11
CA GLY A 156 28.29 25.75 -14.56
C GLY A 156 28.42 26.86 -13.49
N HIS A 157 27.60 26.86 -12.46
CA HIS A 157 27.72 27.79 -11.33
C HIS A 157 28.70 27.26 -10.29
N ILE A 158 28.75 25.95 -10.11
CA ILE A 158 29.73 25.28 -9.23
C ILE A 158 31.13 25.48 -9.78
N GLU A 159 31.38 25.31 -11.09
CA GLU A 159 32.68 25.57 -11.72
C GLU A 159 33.17 27.02 -11.53
N LYS A 160 32.25 27.98 -11.61
CA LYS A 160 32.61 29.40 -11.35
C LYS A 160 32.98 29.64 -9.89
N ILE A 161 32.36 28.97 -8.94
CA ILE A 161 32.69 29.08 -7.51
C ILE A 161 34.06 28.43 -7.23
N GLU A 162 34.36 27.29 -7.83
CA GLU A 162 35.66 26.63 -7.69
C GLU A 162 36.83 27.48 -8.20
N VAL A 163 36.63 28.21 -9.30
CA VAL A 163 37.64 29.13 -9.85
C VAL A 163 37.88 30.33 -8.93
N HIS A 164 36.90 30.76 -8.13
CA HIS A 164 37.05 31.87 -7.19
C HIS A 164 37.64 31.50 -5.81
N LEU A 165 37.70 30.19 -5.51
CA LEU A 165 38.23 29.65 -4.25
C LEU A 165 39.66 29.14 -4.37
N LYS A 166 40.26 29.20 -5.55
CA LYS A 166 41.70 28.97 -5.82
C LYS A 166 42.47 30.27 -5.98
#